data_1da3d15cd8534c0a1e99c2cd04bb02b7
#
_entry.id   1da3d15cd8534c0a1e99c2cd04bb02b7
#
_cell.length_a   1.000
_cell.length_b   1.000
_cell.length_c   1.000
_cell.angle_alpha   90.00
_cell.angle_beta   90.00
_cell.angle_gamma   90.00
#
_symmetry.space_group_name_H-M   'P 1'
#
loop_
_entity.id
_entity.type
_entity.pdbx_description
1 polymer ?
#
loop_
_entity_poly.entity_id
_entity_poly.type
_entity_poly.pdbx_seq_one_letter_code
_entity_poly.pdbx_strand_id
1 'polypeptide(L)'
;MLTGKKGNTHNNANVFGQKDKTFVERLAKWIRLNLFIPDARIGWYAYAVKAAKKIIEQEHIDLIYSSSPPHSLQLIAQKIAKQNKIKWVADFRDPWSELVHYQSYKRTWLTRKIDSHFEKSVFRSADRLVAAANDYATCIKTHVDRKIEVIYNGYDPSDFPKPKSKNTEDFLITYTGELSEDRIPHALLRALSRLEDSNIKLQFIGNTCPELKQEIQQLNLGNKVILKPYMPHIASIAELQQSDLLLLVINQVANGKGIVPGKIFEYLGTRKPILCLGDPTGEAGEIIKTTNSGFCIAHHNEEEIFILLSRLSSGVLPSLSFQIEQFERKNETGQLCDIFNTLVNKPS
;
A
#
# COMPACT_ATOMS: atom_id res chain seq x y z
N MET A 1 -1.99 16.60 25.07
CA MET A 1 -2.74 17.85 24.79
C MET A 1 -1.76 18.99 24.61
N LEU A 2 -1.10 19.15 23.47
CA LEU A 2 -0.12 20.22 23.24
C LEU A 2 -0.27 20.93 21.88
N THR A 3 -1.31 20.65 21.12
CA THR A 3 -1.67 21.47 19.96
C THR A 3 -3.19 21.50 19.83
N GLY A 4 -3.79 22.62 20.23
CA GLY A 4 -5.23 22.84 20.21
C GLY A 4 -5.81 23.04 18.80
N LYS A 5 -5.63 22.07 17.90
CA LYS A 5 -6.38 22.00 16.64
C LYS A 5 -7.38 20.85 16.77
N LYS A 6 -8.68 21.21 16.79
CA LYS A 6 -9.77 20.26 16.54
C LYS A 6 -9.52 19.61 15.18
N GLY A 7 -8.94 18.43 15.16
CA GLY A 7 -8.59 17.72 13.95
C GLY A 7 -9.75 16.86 13.45
N ASN A 8 -10.08 17.00 12.18
CA ASN A 8 -10.77 15.99 11.42
C ASN A 8 -9.99 14.68 11.49
N THR A 9 -10.65 13.58 11.87
CA THR A 9 -10.07 12.26 12.17
C THR A 9 -9.47 11.52 10.95
N HIS A 10 -9.41 12.14 9.77
CA HIS A 10 -8.91 11.50 8.53
C HIS A 10 -7.49 11.90 8.09
N ASN A 11 -6.73 12.68 8.89
CA ASN A 11 -5.44 13.23 8.45
C ASN A 11 -4.20 12.73 9.22
N ASN A 12 -4.17 11.49 9.70
CA ASN A 12 -2.96 10.97 10.37
C ASN A 12 -1.80 10.65 9.41
N ALA A 13 -2.03 10.47 8.12
CA ALA A 13 -0.98 10.25 7.12
C ALA A 13 -0.21 11.53 6.78
N ASN A 14 -0.86 12.70 6.81
CA ASN A 14 -0.27 13.99 6.42
C ASN A 14 0.65 14.65 7.46
N VAL A 15 0.81 14.07 8.65
CA VAL A 15 1.71 14.65 9.68
C VAL A 15 3.18 14.52 9.27
N PHE A 16 3.52 13.57 8.40
CA PHE A 16 4.89 13.28 8.01
C PHE A 16 5.39 14.06 6.78
N GLY A 17 4.51 14.56 5.92
CA GLY A 17 4.87 15.26 4.67
C GLY A 17 4.99 16.79 4.78
N GLN A 18 4.55 17.42 5.86
CA GLN A 18 4.63 18.89 6.00
C GLN A 18 6.00 19.32 6.56
N LYS A 19 6.59 20.36 5.95
CA LYS A 19 7.78 21.04 6.51
C LYS A 19 7.42 21.60 7.88
N ASP A 20 8.18 21.20 8.90
CA ASP A 20 7.99 21.67 10.28
C ASP A 20 8.27 23.18 10.33
N LYS A 21 7.24 23.99 10.65
CA LYS A 21 7.30 25.46 10.64
C LYS A 21 7.88 26.02 11.94
N THR A 22 7.75 25.30 13.06
CA THR A 22 8.17 25.77 14.39
C THR A 22 9.17 24.84 15.07
N PHE A 23 9.95 25.40 16.01
CA PHE A 23 10.86 24.61 16.85
C PHE A 23 10.12 23.54 17.68
N VAL A 24 8.93 23.89 18.19
CA VAL A 24 8.10 22.98 19.00
C VAL A 24 7.63 21.79 18.16
N GLU A 25 7.22 21.98 16.91
CA GLU A 25 6.86 20.89 16.00
C GLU A 25 8.05 19.97 15.71
N ARG A 26 9.23 20.53 15.49
CA ARG A 26 10.47 19.76 15.29
C ARG A 26 10.84 18.93 16.51
N LEU A 27 10.74 19.51 17.71
CA LEU A 27 11.02 18.82 18.96
C LEU A 27 10.00 17.71 19.22
N ALA A 28 8.70 17.99 19.05
CA ALA A 28 7.65 16.99 19.20
C ALA A 28 7.82 15.80 18.22
N LYS A 29 8.19 16.10 16.98
CA LYS A 29 8.50 15.08 15.96
C LYS A 29 9.73 14.27 16.33
N TRP A 30 10.80 14.92 16.82
CA TRP A 30 12.00 14.24 17.28
C TRP A 30 11.70 13.31 18.47
N ILE A 31 10.96 13.76 19.48
CA ILE A 31 10.51 12.97 20.62
C ILE A 31 9.72 11.76 20.14
N ARG A 32 8.74 11.96 19.25
CA ARG A 32 7.91 10.89 18.69
C ARG A 32 8.74 9.82 17.97
N LEU A 33 9.76 10.21 17.20
CA LEU A 33 10.57 9.31 16.40
C LEU A 33 11.67 8.59 17.20
N ASN A 34 12.11 9.16 18.33
CA ASN A 34 13.26 8.66 19.04
C ASN A 34 12.96 8.08 20.43
N LEU A 35 11.87 8.47 21.07
CA LEU A 35 11.49 7.97 22.39
C LEU A 35 10.33 6.97 22.35
N PHE A 36 9.50 7.00 21.32
CA PHE A 36 8.40 6.04 21.15
C PHE A 36 8.83 4.93 20.17
N ILE A 37 9.40 3.85 20.69
CA ILE A 37 9.94 2.74 19.92
C ILE A 37 9.08 1.49 20.17
N PRO A 38 8.62 0.80 19.13
CA PRO A 38 8.87 0.99 17.70
C PRO A 38 8.04 2.11 17.07
N ASP A 39 6.94 2.51 17.67
CA ASP A 39 5.99 3.49 17.15
C ASP A 39 5.28 4.26 18.27
N ALA A 40 4.55 5.33 17.89
CA ALA A 40 3.88 6.22 18.84
C ALA A 40 2.74 5.56 19.65
N ARG A 41 2.37 4.32 19.32
CA ARG A 41 1.32 3.57 20.03
C ARG A 41 1.87 2.66 21.13
N ILE A 42 3.19 2.61 21.33
CA ILE A 42 3.83 1.77 22.37
C ILE A 42 3.23 2.01 23.79
N GLY A 43 2.69 3.20 24.04
CA GLY A 43 2.08 3.53 25.34
C GLY A 43 0.89 2.65 25.74
N TRP A 44 0.23 1.96 24.80
CA TRP A 44 -0.88 1.04 25.11
C TRP A 44 -0.42 -0.37 25.52
N TYR A 45 0.88 -0.67 25.37
CA TYR A 45 1.47 -1.99 25.60
C TYR A 45 1.01 -2.63 26.93
N ALA A 46 1.19 -1.94 28.05
CA ALA A 46 0.84 -2.48 29.36
C ALA A 46 -0.66 -2.77 29.51
N TYR A 47 -1.50 -1.88 28.97
CA TYR A 47 -2.97 -2.04 28.99
C TYR A 47 -3.42 -3.23 28.14
N ALA A 48 -2.87 -3.37 26.95
CA ALA A 48 -3.21 -4.46 26.03
C ALA A 48 -2.76 -5.82 26.59
N VAL A 49 -1.55 -5.92 27.14
CA VAL A 49 -1.06 -7.15 27.78
C VAL A 49 -1.96 -7.53 28.97
N LYS A 50 -2.35 -6.56 29.80
CA LYS A 50 -3.27 -6.82 30.94
C LYS A 50 -4.65 -7.28 30.48
N ALA A 51 -5.19 -6.67 29.43
CA ALA A 51 -6.50 -7.05 28.87
C ALA A 51 -6.45 -8.45 28.26
N ALA A 52 -5.44 -8.75 27.45
CA ALA A 52 -5.27 -10.06 26.84
C ALA A 52 -5.08 -11.18 27.87
N LYS A 53 -4.34 -10.91 28.97
CA LYS A 53 -4.18 -11.87 30.06
C LYS A 53 -5.53 -12.25 30.67
N LYS A 54 -6.42 -11.27 30.93
CA LYS A 54 -7.78 -11.55 31.45
C LYS A 54 -8.60 -12.42 30.49
N ILE A 55 -8.48 -12.17 29.18
CA ILE A 55 -9.21 -12.98 28.18
C ILE A 55 -8.69 -14.43 28.20
N ILE A 56 -7.39 -14.62 28.24
CA ILE A 56 -6.77 -15.96 28.26
C ILE A 56 -7.10 -16.71 29.57
N GLU A 57 -7.29 -16.02 30.68
CA GLU A 57 -7.74 -16.62 31.95
C GLU A 57 -9.20 -17.07 31.90
N GLN A 58 -10.02 -16.48 31.04
CA GLN A 58 -11.46 -16.74 30.91
C GLN A 58 -11.84 -17.64 29.75
N GLU A 59 -11.03 -17.62 28.69
CA GLU A 59 -11.30 -18.30 27.42
C GLU A 59 -10.16 -19.23 27.04
N HIS A 60 -10.48 -20.32 26.36
CA HIS A 60 -9.47 -21.17 25.78
C HIS A 60 -8.97 -20.57 24.44
N ILE A 61 -7.70 -20.21 24.40
CA ILE A 61 -7.07 -19.58 23.23
C ILE A 61 -6.03 -20.53 22.64
N ASP A 62 -6.27 -21.05 21.45
CA ASP A 62 -5.40 -21.99 20.76
C ASP A 62 -4.24 -21.27 20.04
N LEU A 63 -4.48 -20.04 19.56
CA LEU A 63 -3.54 -19.33 18.70
C LEU A 63 -3.71 -17.81 18.86
N ILE A 64 -2.59 -17.10 18.80
CA ILE A 64 -2.55 -15.64 18.70
C ILE A 64 -2.20 -15.26 17.26
N TYR A 65 -3.00 -14.39 16.66
CA TYR A 65 -2.69 -13.72 15.40
C TYR A 65 -2.54 -12.22 15.64
N SER A 66 -1.46 -11.64 15.14
CA SER A 66 -1.21 -10.20 15.23
C SER A 66 -0.80 -9.64 13.88
N SER A 67 -1.46 -8.58 13.43
CA SER A 67 -1.19 -7.91 12.16
C SER A 67 -0.72 -6.48 12.40
N SER A 68 0.37 -6.07 11.78
CA SER A 68 0.99 -4.76 11.93
C SER A 68 1.14 -4.03 10.59
N PRO A 69 1.12 -2.68 10.59
CA PRO A 69 1.31 -1.72 11.70
C PRO A 69 0.05 -1.51 12.58
N PRO A 70 0.21 -1.03 13.83
CA PRO A 70 1.46 -0.59 14.47
C PRO A 70 2.34 -1.76 14.94
N HIS A 71 3.67 -1.60 14.85
CA HIS A 71 4.61 -2.69 15.19
C HIS A 71 4.70 -2.96 16.69
N SER A 72 4.30 -2.00 17.55
CA SER A 72 4.10 -2.21 18.98
C SER A 72 3.14 -3.36 19.29
N LEU A 73 2.18 -3.68 18.39
CA LEU A 73 1.27 -4.81 18.51
C LEU A 73 2.03 -6.14 18.49
N GLN A 74 3.08 -6.26 17.67
CA GLN A 74 3.90 -7.47 17.61
C GLN A 74 4.62 -7.74 18.93
N LEU A 75 5.10 -6.67 19.62
CA LEU A 75 5.70 -6.80 20.95
C LEU A 75 4.69 -7.26 22.02
N ILE A 76 3.45 -6.79 21.92
CA ILE A 76 2.34 -7.21 22.79
C ILE A 76 2.07 -8.70 22.56
N ALA A 77 1.87 -9.13 21.32
CA ALA A 77 1.63 -10.51 20.96
C ALA A 77 2.79 -11.44 21.38
N GLN A 78 4.04 -11.02 21.16
CA GLN A 78 5.23 -11.73 21.62
C GLN A 78 5.20 -11.97 23.14
N LYS A 79 4.90 -10.93 23.91
CA LYS A 79 4.83 -11.03 25.38
C LYS A 79 3.77 -12.02 25.82
N ILE A 80 2.58 -11.93 25.24
CA ILE A 80 1.42 -12.77 25.59
C ILE A 80 1.69 -14.23 25.19
N ALA A 81 2.14 -14.47 23.96
CA ALA A 81 2.46 -15.80 23.44
C ALA A 81 3.52 -16.50 24.32
N LYS A 82 4.60 -15.78 24.66
CA LYS A 82 5.68 -16.32 25.49
C LYS A 82 5.24 -16.63 26.92
N GLN A 83 4.42 -15.77 27.55
CA GLN A 83 3.98 -15.97 28.92
C GLN A 83 3.00 -17.14 29.09
N ASN A 84 2.17 -17.35 28.08
CA ASN A 84 1.11 -18.36 28.14
C ASN A 84 1.41 -19.60 27.29
N LYS A 85 2.57 -19.67 26.63
CA LYS A 85 2.99 -20.77 25.74
C LYS A 85 1.99 -21.04 24.60
N ILE A 86 1.31 -19.99 24.13
CA ILE A 86 0.34 -20.06 23.04
C ILE A 86 1.07 -19.86 21.72
N LYS A 87 0.69 -20.60 20.69
CA LYS A 87 1.22 -20.45 19.32
C LYS A 87 0.91 -19.06 18.77
N TRP A 88 1.84 -18.52 17.98
CA TRP A 88 1.74 -17.15 17.49
C TRP A 88 2.10 -17.02 16.01
N VAL A 89 1.20 -16.39 15.26
CA VAL A 89 1.41 -15.95 13.89
C VAL A 89 1.56 -14.43 13.86
N ALA A 90 2.71 -13.95 13.40
CA ALA A 90 2.99 -12.53 13.24
C ALA A 90 2.89 -12.13 11.76
N ASP A 91 1.95 -11.25 11.44
CA ASP A 91 1.66 -10.75 10.11
C ASP A 91 2.14 -9.31 9.96
N PHE A 92 2.84 -9.04 8.86
CA PHE A 92 3.45 -7.76 8.53
C PHE A 92 2.90 -7.24 7.21
N ARG A 93 1.98 -6.28 7.31
CA ARG A 93 1.40 -5.61 6.12
C ARG A 93 2.31 -4.53 5.55
N ASP A 94 3.20 -3.96 6.38
CA ASP A 94 4.24 -3.01 6.00
C ASP A 94 5.60 -3.41 6.59
N PRO A 95 6.72 -3.08 5.94
CA PRO A 95 8.06 -3.26 6.51
C PRO A 95 8.21 -2.54 7.86
N TRP A 96 8.96 -3.13 8.79
CA TRP A 96 9.17 -2.53 10.11
C TRP A 96 10.26 -1.44 10.08
N SER A 97 11.52 -1.82 9.95
CA SER A 97 12.63 -0.85 9.99
C SER A 97 12.96 -0.25 8.62
N GLU A 98 12.56 -0.89 7.53
CA GLU A 98 12.81 -0.46 6.15
C GLU A 98 11.71 0.45 5.58
N LEU A 99 10.76 0.89 6.40
CA LEU A 99 9.76 1.87 5.98
C LEU A 99 10.46 3.09 5.35
N VAL A 100 10.10 3.40 4.10
CA VAL A 100 10.61 4.55 3.33
C VAL A 100 10.51 5.85 4.14
N HIS A 101 9.44 6.00 4.92
CA HIS A 101 9.27 7.15 5.79
C HIS A 101 10.33 7.27 6.90
N TYR A 102 10.85 6.15 7.41
CA TYR A 102 11.91 6.19 8.44
C TYR A 102 13.27 6.55 7.88
N GLN A 103 13.54 6.26 6.60
CA GLN A 103 14.79 6.64 5.94
C GLN A 103 14.90 8.16 5.77
N SER A 104 13.79 8.87 5.63
CA SER A 104 13.73 10.32 5.50
C SER A 104 13.93 11.07 6.82
N TYR A 105 13.90 10.39 7.97
CA TYR A 105 13.97 11.04 9.28
C TYR A 105 15.24 10.68 10.05
N LYS A 106 15.82 11.69 10.70
CA LYS A 106 17.02 11.53 11.55
C LYS A 106 16.66 10.84 12.87
N ARG A 107 16.60 9.52 12.86
CA ARG A 107 16.54 8.70 14.07
C ARG A 107 17.95 8.53 14.65
N THR A 108 18.07 8.59 15.99
CA THR A 108 19.37 8.39 16.66
C THR A 108 19.88 6.97 16.43
N TRP A 109 21.19 6.78 16.54
CA TRP A 109 21.81 5.46 16.49
C TRP A 109 21.21 4.50 17.54
N LEU A 110 21.00 4.98 18.76
CA LEU A 110 20.45 4.18 19.86
C LEU A 110 19.02 3.73 19.54
N THR A 111 18.18 4.65 19.03
CA THR A 111 16.80 4.33 18.59
C THR A 111 16.80 3.22 17.54
N ARG A 112 17.64 3.34 16.52
CA ARG A 112 17.73 2.32 15.45
C ARG A 112 18.20 0.97 15.99
N LYS A 113 19.16 0.95 16.93
CA LYS A 113 19.66 -0.29 17.53
C LYS A 113 18.58 -1.00 18.37
N ILE A 114 17.81 -0.24 19.18
CA ILE A 114 16.71 -0.79 19.98
C ILE A 114 15.60 -1.31 19.07
N ASP A 115 15.22 -0.56 18.06
CA ASP A 115 14.17 -0.92 17.13
C ASP A 115 14.52 -2.20 16.35
N SER A 116 15.72 -2.27 15.80
CA SER A 116 16.23 -3.48 15.13
C SER A 116 16.34 -4.69 16.08
N HIS A 117 16.63 -4.46 17.36
CA HIS A 117 16.61 -5.55 18.36
C HIS A 117 15.19 -6.09 18.55
N PHE A 118 14.19 -5.23 18.67
CA PHE A 118 12.79 -5.62 18.80
C PHE A 118 12.31 -6.38 17.56
N GLU A 119 12.55 -5.84 16.38
CA GLU A 119 12.20 -6.45 15.10
C GLU A 119 12.77 -7.89 14.99
N LYS A 120 14.08 -8.05 15.19
CA LYS A 120 14.75 -9.36 15.14
C LYS A 120 14.25 -10.32 16.22
N SER A 121 13.92 -9.81 17.41
CA SER A 121 13.35 -10.61 18.50
C SER A 121 11.99 -11.17 18.11
N VAL A 122 11.13 -10.35 17.48
CA VAL A 122 9.82 -10.76 16.97
C VAL A 122 9.97 -11.82 15.87
N PHE A 123 10.83 -11.59 14.87
CA PHE A 123 11.06 -12.54 13.79
C PHE A 123 11.53 -13.91 14.27
N ARG A 124 12.33 -13.96 15.35
CA ARG A 124 12.84 -15.22 15.93
C ARG A 124 11.81 -15.94 16.78
N SER A 125 10.90 -15.23 17.43
CA SER A 125 10.00 -15.80 18.44
C SER A 125 8.62 -16.20 17.92
N ALA A 126 8.14 -15.64 16.82
CA ALA A 126 6.87 -16.04 16.22
C ALA A 126 6.94 -17.46 15.67
N ASP A 127 5.88 -18.27 15.82
CA ASP A 127 5.81 -19.63 15.26
C ASP A 127 5.70 -19.60 13.72
N ARG A 128 5.00 -18.61 13.17
CA ARG A 128 4.93 -18.32 11.73
C ARG A 128 5.04 -16.82 11.50
N LEU A 129 5.65 -16.50 10.37
CA LEU A 129 5.76 -15.12 9.87
C LEU A 129 5.02 -15.02 8.54
N VAL A 130 4.20 -13.99 8.40
CA VAL A 130 3.47 -13.64 7.19
C VAL A 130 3.92 -12.25 6.75
N ALA A 131 4.12 -12.06 5.45
CA ALA A 131 4.46 -10.79 4.84
C ALA A 131 3.47 -10.46 3.72
N ALA A 132 3.19 -9.18 3.51
CA ALA A 132 2.26 -8.72 2.46
C ALA A 132 2.89 -8.61 1.06
N ALA A 133 4.19 -8.91 0.92
CA ALA A 133 4.93 -8.80 -0.32
C ALA A 133 6.15 -9.73 -0.31
N ASN A 134 6.55 -10.25 -1.49
CA ASN A 134 7.74 -11.10 -1.61
C ASN A 134 9.04 -10.37 -1.28
N ASP A 135 9.15 -9.12 -1.69
CA ASP A 135 10.33 -8.31 -1.39
C ASP A 135 10.53 -8.18 0.11
N TYR A 136 9.45 -7.91 0.84
CA TYR A 136 9.53 -7.85 2.29
C TYR A 136 9.80 -9.21 2.95
N ALA A 137 9.21 -10.30 2.43
CA ALA A 137 9.55 -11.65 2.88
C ALA A 137 11.04 -11.95 2.68
N THR A 138 11.62 -11.50 1.56
CA THR A 138 13.06 -11.63 1.28
C THR A 138 13.89 -10.82 2.28
N CYS A 139 13.46 -9.60 2.61
CA CYS A 139 14.10 -8.80 3.64
C CYS A 139 14.07 -9.50 5.02
N ILE A 140 12.93 -10.03 5.45
CA ILE A 140 12.84 -10.77 6.71
C ILE A 140 13.79 -11.98 6.72
N LYS A 141 13.94 -12.70 5.60
CA LYS A 141 14.88 -13.83 5.48
C LYS A 141 16.34 -13.45 5.71
N THR A 142 16.74 -12.20 5.51
CA THR A 142 18.10 -11.75 5.85
C THR A 142 18.36 -11.76 7.37
N HIS A 143 17.31 -11.79 8.18
CA HIS A 143 17.39 -11.76 9.64
C HIS A 143 17.10 -13.11 10.30
N VAL A 144 16.40 -14.01 9.61
CA VAL A 144 16.04 -15.35 10.13
C VAL A 144 16.02 -16.37 9.01
N ASP A 145 16.66 -17.52 9.23
CA ASP A 145 16.67 -18.64 8.28
C ASP A 145 15.43 -19.52 8.51
N ARG A 146 14.30 -19.07 7.96
CA ARG A 146 13.04 -19.84 8.02
C ARG A 146 12.10 -19.39 6.89
N LYS A 147 11.11 -20.24 6.60
CA LYS A 147 10.06 -19.94 5.62
C LYS A 147 9.24 -18.74 6.11
N ILE A 148 9.05 -17.75 5.23
CA ILE A 148 8.11 -16.66 5.41
C ILE A 148 6.96 -16.91 4.45
N GLU A 149 5.74 -16.91 4.95
CA GLU A 149 4.55 -17.04 4.12
C GLU A 149 4.23 -15.67 3.50
N VAL A 150 3.87 -15.65 2.22
CA VAL A 150 3.46 -14.41 1.56
C VAL A 150 1.96 -14.47 1.31
N ILE A 151 1.23 -13.56 1.93
CA ILE A 151 -0.20 -13.36 1.71
C ILE A 151 -0.39 -11.89 1.40
N TYR A 152 -0.71 -11.57 0.17
CA TYR A 152 -0.89 -10.19 -0.29
C TYR A 152 -2.10 -9.51 0.36
N ASN A 153 -2.28 -8.22 0.12
CA ASN A 153 -3.58 -7.58 0.27
C ASN A 153 -4.43 -7.96 -0.94
N GLY A 154 -5.74 -8.03 -0.74
CA GLY A 154 -6.65 -8.46 -1.78
C GLY A 154 -7.86 -7.54 -1.96
N TYR A 155 -8.75 -7.94 -2.84
CA TYR A 155 -10.04 -7.30 -3.07
C TYR A 155 -11.19 -8.19 -2.62
N ASP A 156 -12.32 -7.58 -2.30
CA ASP A 156 -13.58 -8.29 -2.07
C ASP A 156 -14.48 -8.12 -3.32
N PRO A 157 -14.89 -9.19 -4.00
CA PRO A 157 -15.79 -9.07 -5.16
C PRO A 157 -17.10 -8.33 -4.85
N SER A 158 -17.57 -8.34 -3.60
CA SER A 158 -18.78 -7.64 -3.19
C SER A 158 -18.64 -6.11 -3.17
N ASP A 159 -17.41 -5.57 -3.16
CA ASP A 159 -17.14 -4.13 -3.21
C ASP A 159 -17.41 -3.54 -4.63
N PHE A 160 -17.60 -4.41 -5.64
CA PHE A 160 -17.75 -3.98 -7.03
C PHE A 160 -19.21 -4.07 -7.48
N PRO A 161 -19.94 -2.94 -7.49
CA PRO A 161 -21.32 -2.90 -8.02
C PRO A 161 -21.33 -3.26 -9.50
N LYS A 162 -22.49 -3.66 -10.02
CA LYS A 162 -22.65 -3.89 -11.46
C LYS A 162 -22.23 -2.63 -12.23
N PRO A 163 -21.37 -2.74 -13.24
CA PRO A 163 -20.92 -1.60 -14.03
C PRO A 163 -22.13 -0.88 -14.65
N LYS A 164 -22.18 0.43 -14.51
CA LYS A 164 -23.11 1.26 -15.26
C LYS A 164 -22.57 1.48 -16.67
N SER A 165 -23.44 1.74 -17.63
CA SER A 165 -23.04 2.14 -18.98
C SER A 165 -22.16 3.39 -18.90
N LYS A 166 -21.10 3.42 -19.67
CA LYS A 166 -20.21 4.57 -19.79
C LYS A 166 -20.96 5.74 -20.45
N ASN A 167 -20.80 6.94 -19.92
CA ASN A 167 -21.54 8.12 -20.34
C ASN A 167 -20.76 9.02 -21.33
N THR A 168 -19.59 8.58 -21.82
CA THR A 168 -18.73 9.36 -22.72
C THR A 168 -18.10 8.48 -23.78
N GLU A 169 -17.85 9.03 -24.96
CA GLU A 169 -17.09 8.39 -26.03
C GLU A 169 -15.57 8.55 -25.84
N ASP A 170 -15.14 9.44 -24.93
CA ASP A 170 -13.73 9.64 -24.62
C ASP A 170 -13.10 8.37 -24.04
N PHE A 171 -11.85 8.08 -24.42
CA PHE A 171 -11.07 7.04 -23.76
C PHE A 171 -10.57 7.56 -22.42
N LEU A 172 -11.08 7.02 -21.31
CA LEU A 172 -10.85 7.53 -19.97
C LEU A 172 -9.78 6.74 -19.23
N ILE A 173 -8.69 7.40 -18.89
CA ILE A 173 -7.61 6.88 -18.00
C ILE A 173 -7.85 7.46 -16.62
N THR A 174 -7.96 6.64 -15.57
CA THR A 174 -8.26 7.12 -14.22
C THR A 174 -7.23 6.70 -13.19
N TYR A 175 -6.78 7.68 -12.40
CA TYR A 175 -6.02 7.51 -11.16
C TYR A 175 -6.89 7.86 -9.97
N THR A 176 -6.85 7.05 -8.90
CA THR A 176 -7.55 7.35 -7.64
C THR A 176 -6.57 7.45 -6.47
N GLY A 177 -6.85 8.37 -5.54
CA GLY A 177 -6.14 8.56 -4.28
C GLY A 177 -5.34 9.86 -4.21
N GLU A 178 -4.50 9.97 -3.18
CA GLU A 178 -3.62 11.13 -3.01
C GLU A 178 -2.46 11.06 -4.00
N LEU A 179 -2.22 12.14 -4.73
CA LEU A 179 -1.10 12.30 -5.64
C LEU A 179 -0.13 13.33 -5.07
N SER A 180 0.97 12.85 -4.50
CA SER A 180 2.11 13.63 -4.04
C SER A 180 3.09 13.90 -5.18
N GLU A 181 4.02 14.82 -4.98
CA GLU A 181 5.01 15.24 -5.98
C GLU A 181 5.81 14.05 -6.56
N ASP A 182 6.20 13.09 -5.72
CA ASP A 182 6.94 11.88 -6.09
C ASP A 182 6.13 10.86 -6.93
N ARG A 183 4.85 11.15 -7.19
CA ARG A 183 3.94 10.32 -7.99
C ARG A 183 3.39 11.05 -9.21
N ILE A 184 3.84 12.26 -9.50
CA ILE A 184 3.42 12.93 -10.74
C ILE A 184 3.89 12.10 -11.93
N PRO A 185 2.98 11.71 -12.85
CA PRO A 185 3.33 10.88 -14.00
C PRO A 185 3.87 11.75 -15.16
N HIS A 186 5.02 12.41 -14.95
CA HIS A 186 5.59 13.39 -15.87
C HIS A 186 5.68 12.90 -17.32
N ALA A 187 6.20 11.68 -17.54
CA ALA A 187 6.33 11.13 -18.89
C ALA A 187 4.97 10.86 -19.55
N LEU A 188 3.95 10.44 -18.76
CA LEU A 188 2.58 10.27 -19.26
C LEU A 188 1.96 11.60 -19.68
N LEU A 189 2.14 12.66 -18.89
CA LEU A 189 1.64 13.99 -19.22
C LEU A 189 2.29 14.53 -20.50
N ARG A 190 3.61 14.38 -20.65
CA ARG A 190 4.29 14.76 -21.89
C ARG A 190 3.87 13.91 -23.09
N ALA A 191 3.74 12.59 -22.91
CA ALA A 191 3.23 11.73 -23.98
C ALA A 191 1.80 12.13 -24.41
N LEU A 192 0.93 12.45 -23.44
CA LEU A 192 -0.44 12.91 -23.69
C LEU A 192 -0.48 14.28 -24.42
N SER A 193 0.46 15.18 -24.15
CA SER A 193 0.53 16.47 -24.84
C SER A 193 0.93 16.34 -26.32
N ARG A 194 1.66 15.29 -26.69
CA ARG A 194 2.05 14.98 -28.09
C ARG A 194 0.88 14.43 -28.94
N LEU A 195 -0.20 13.98 -28.30
CA LEU A 195 -1.38 13.44 -28.99
C LEU A 195 -2.41 14.54 -29.23
N GLU A 196 -2.26 15.34 -30.29
CA GLU A 196 -3.09 16.54 -30.53
C GLU A 196 -4.59 16.21 -30.68
N ASP A 197 -4.95 15.29 -31.55
CA ASP A 197 -6.37 14.97 -31.92
C ASP A 197 -6.87 13.66 -31.28
N SER A 198 -6.48 13.38 -30.02
CA SER A 198 -6.94 12.16 -29.35
C SER A 198 -8.16 12.41 -28.46
N ASN A 199 -9.03 11.42 -28.41
CA ASN A 199 -10.16 11.38 -27.48
C ASN A 199 -9.74 10.90 -26.05
N ILE A 200 -8.43 10.81 -25.76
CA ILE A 200 -7.96 10.36 -24.46
C ILE A 200 -8.09 11.46 -23.43
N LYS A 201 -8.75 11.13 -22.31
CA LYS A 201 -8.85 11.96 -21.10
C LYS A 201 -8.15 11.27 -19.94
N LEU A 202 -7.39 12.05 -19.17
CA LEU A 202 -6.73 11.58 -17.95
C LEU A 202 -7.44 12.18 -16.73
N GLN A 203 -8.02 11.34 -15.90
CA GLN A 203 -8.78 11.75 -14.71
C GLN A 203 -8.00 11.41 -13.43
N PHE A 204 -7.84 12.41 -12.56
CA PHE A 204 -7.33 12.22 -11.20
C PHE A 204 -8.47 12.44 -10.21
N ILE A 205 -8.70 11.46 -9.33
CA ILE A 205 -9.73 11.51 -8.29
C ILE A 205 -9.06 11.49 -6.92
N GLY A 206 -9.17 12.58 -6.18
CA GLY A 206 -8.59 12.73 -4.86
C GLY A 206 -7.79 14.02 -4.70
N ASN A 207 -6.95 14.06 -3.68
CA ASN A 207 -6.10 15.22 -3.42
C ASN A 207 -4.87 15.20 -4.33
N THR A 208 -4.64 16.28 -5.05
CA THR A 208 -3.47 16.44 -5.93
C THR A 208 -2.57 17.57 -5.42
N CYS A 209 -1.26 17.42 -5.59
CA CYS A 209 -0.29 18.46 -5.26
C CYS A 209 -0.38 19.65 -6.24
N PRO A 210 0.06 20.87 -5.83
CA PRO A 210 0.03 22.06 -6.69
C PRO A 210 0.89 21.91 -7.94
N GLU A 211 1.99 21.18 -7.86
CA GLU A 211 2.94 20.93 -8.95
C GLU A 211 2.28 20.24 -10.15
N LEU A 212 1.36 19.31 -9.91
CA LEU A 212 0.57 18.68 -10.99
C LEU A 212 -0.22 19.73 -11.77
N LYS A 213 -0.87 20.67 -11.09
CA LYS A 213 -1.67 21.73 -11.74
C LYS A 213 -0.80 22.65 -12.59
N GLN A 214 0.40 22.96 -12.11
CA GLN A 214 1.37 23.77 -12.86
C GLN A 214 1.81 23.05 -14.14
N GLU A 215 2.12 21.76 -14.06
CA GLU A 215 2.54 20.97 -15.21
C GLU A 215 1.42 20.82 -16.26
N ILE A 216 0.17 20.59 -15.82
CA ILE A 216 -1.00 20.56 -16.70
C ILE A 216 -1.12 21.88 -17.49
N GLN A 217 -0.89 23.03 -16.85
CA GLN A 217 -0.92 24.34 -17.49
C GLN A 217 0.24 24.53 -18.47
N GLN A 218 1.47 24.17 -18.07
CA GLN A 218 2.67 24.26 -18.91
C GLN A 218 2.59 23.41 -20.19
N LEU A 219 1.95 22.25 -20.08
CA LEU A 219 1.77 21.33 -21.21
C LEU A 219 0.46 21.57 -21.99
N ASN A 220 -0.31 22.61 -21.67
CA ASN A 220 -1.60 22.92 -22.29
C ASN A 220 -2.63 21.76 -22.28
N LEU A 221 -2.62 20.98 -21.19
CA LEU A 221 -3.48 19.79 -21.03
C LEU A 221 -4.83 20.08 -20.37
N GLY A 222 -5.26 21.33 -20.24
CA GLY A 222 -6.48 21.70 -19.54
C GLY A 222 -7.76 21.08 -20.11
N ASN A 223 -7.78 20.75 -21.41
CA ASN A 223 -8.88 20.08 -22.10
C ASN A 223 -8.79 18.53 -22.03
N LYS A 224 -7.66 17.97 -21.63
CA LYS A 224 -7.42 16.52 -21.57
C LYS A 224 -7.35 15.98 -20.15
N VAL A 225 -7.09 16.80 -19.15
CA VAL A 225 -6.94 16.39 -17.75
C VAL A 225 -8.12 16.86 -16.91
N ILE A 226 -8.75 15.92 -16.22
CA ILE A 226 -9.90 16.13 -15.35
C ILE A 226 -9.46 15.93 -13.90
N LEU A 227 -9.65 16.93 -13.04
CA LEU A 227 -9.38 16.84 -11.62
C LEU A 227 -10.69 16.77 -10.84
N LYS A 228 -10.93 15.63 -10.16
CA LYS A 228 -12.08 15.44 -9.27
C LYS A 228 -11.63 15.44 -7.81
N PRO A 229 -12.41 16.00 -6.89
CA PRO A 229 -12.10 15.97 -5.46
C PRO A 229 -12.14 14.54 -4.90
N TYR A 230 -11.68 14.38 -3.66
CA TYR A 230 -11.87 13.14 -2.91
C TYR A 230 -13.35 12.73 -2.88
N MET A 231 -13.60 11.45 -3.05
CA MET A 231 -14.94 10.86 -2.94
C MET A 231 -14.90 9.58 -2.08
N PRO A 232 -16.05 9.16 -1.52
CA PRO A 232 -16.15 7.90 -0.79
C PRO A 232 -15.76 6.68 -1.63
N HIS A 233 -15.24 5.64 -1.00
CA HIS A 233 -14.71 4.43 -1.65
C HIS A 233 -15.65 3.82 -2.70
N ILE A 234 -16.93 3.60 -2.35
CA ILE A 234 -17.92 3.04 -3.28
C ILE A 234 -18.10 3.90 -4.55
N ALA A 235 -18.10 5.24 -4.40
CA ALA A 235 -18.19 6.15 -5.53
C ALA A 235 -16.92 6.11 -6.38
N SER A 236 -15.74 5.98 -5.73
CA SER A 236 -14.46 5.82 -6.42
C SER A 236 -14.42 4.53 -7.25
N ILE A 237 -14.89 3.41 -6.71
CA ILE A 237 -15.01 2.15 -7.45
C ILE A 237 -15.94 2.29 -8.66
N ALA A 238 -17.06 2.97 -8.52
CA ALA A 238 -17.97 3.21 -9.64
C ALA A 238 -17.33 4.04 -10.77
N GLU A 239 -16.50 5.03 -10.44
CA GLU A 239 -15.71 5.80 -11.42
C GLU A 239 -14.65 4.93 -12.09
N LEU A 240 -13.94 4.08 -11.34
CA LEU A 240 -12.97 3.14 -11.89
C LEU A 240 -13.62 2.17 -12.88
N GLN A 241 -14.82 1.68 -12.59
CA GLN A 241 -15.54 0.77 -13.49
C GLN A 241 -16.01 1.44 -14.81
N GLN A 242 -16.17 2.77 -14.84
CA GLN A 242 -16.47 3.54 -16.04
C GLN A 242 -15.25 3.89 -16.88
N SER A 243 -14.06 3.69 -16.36
CA SER A 243 -12.79 3.96 -17.03
C SER A 243 -12.43 2.87 -18.04
N ASP A 244 -11.61 3.22 -19.04
CA ASP A 244 -11.10 2.26 -20.02
C ASP A 244 -9.74 1.71 -19.60
N LEU A 245 -8.96 2.52 -18.87
CA LEU A 245 -7.64 2.17 -18.36
C LEU A 245 -7.45 2.76 -16.96
N LEU A 246 -6.86 2.01 -16.05
CA LEU A 246 -6.55 2.47 -14.69
C LEU A 246 -5.08 2.79 -14.56
N LEU A 247 -4.76 3.98 -14.07
CA LEU A 247 -3.39 4.42 -13.88
C LEU A 247 -2.90 4.10 -12.47
N LEU A 248 -1.90 3.26 -12.35
CA LEU A 248 -1.16 2.98 -11.14
C LEU A 248 0.21 3.63 -11.20
N VAL A 249 0.54 4.49 -10.24
CA VAL A 249 1.87 5.12 -10.16
C VAL A 249 2.57 4.65 -8.90
N ILE A 250 3.71 3.98 -9.06
CA ILE A 250 4.57 3.55 -7.96
C ILE A 250 5.43 4.73 -7.50
N ASN A 251 5.69 4.85 -6.19
CA ASN A 251 6.57 5.90 -5.68
C ASN A 251 7.98 5.79 -6.27
N GLN A 252 8.53 6.91 -6.71
CA GLN A 252 9.89 6.99 -7.23
C GLN A 252 10.90 7.12 -6.06
N VAL A 253 11.16 6.01 -5.39
CA VAL A 253 12.07 5.93 -4.24
C VAL A 253 13.08 4.80 -4.43
N ALA A 254 14.20 4.84 -3.71
CA ALA A 254 15.30 3.89 -3.88
C ALA A 254 14.86 2.41 -3.79
N ASN A 255 13.91 2.09 -2.91
CA ASN A 255 13.38 0.73 -2.72
C ASN A 255 12.00 0.55 -3.39
N GLY A 256 11.72 1.27 -4.47
CA GLY A 256 10.43 1.24 -5.16
C GLY A 256 10.04 -0.12 -5.75
N LYS A 257 11.02 -1.00 -6.02
CA LYS A 257 10.78 -2.34 -6.60
C LYS A 257 9.86 -3.22 -5.77
N GLY A 258 9.99 -3.18 -4.44
CA GLY A 258 9.19 -3.99 -3.51
C GLY A 258 7.85 -3.36 -3.13
N ILE A 259 7.50 -2.18 -3.64
CA ILE A 259 6.27 -1.50 -3.28
C ILE A 259 5.08 -2.08 -4.04
N VAL A 260 4.13 -2.63 -3.29
CA VAL A 260 2.82 -3.09 -3.80
C VAL A 260 1.73 -2.21 -3.20
N PRO A 261 1.27 -1.16 -3.90
CA PRO A 261 0.21 -0.31 -3.38
C PRO A 261 -1.10 -1.08 -3.25
N GLY A 262 -1.82 -0.90 -2.13
CA GLY A 262 -3.10 -1.60 -1.90
C GLY A 262 -4.13 -1.39 -3.02
N LYS A 263 -4.11 -0.23 -3.70
CA LYS A 263 -5.01 0.07 -4.83
C LYS A 263 -4.83 -0.85 -6.06
N ILE A 264 -3.70 -1.56 -6.21
CA ILE A 264 -3.53 -2.52 -7.31
C ILE A 264 -4.60 -3.62 -7.23
N PHE A 265 -4.94 -4.07 -6.02
CA PHE A 265 -5.95 -5.11 -5.81
C PHE A 265 -7.36 -4.59 -6.10
N GLU A 266 -7.67 -3.33 -5.75
CA GLU A 266 -8.91 -2.69 -6.14
C GLU A 266 -9.02 -2.59 -7.68
N TYR A 267 -7.93 -2.22 -8.34
CA TYR A 267 -7.87 -2.13 -9.80
C TYR A 267 -8.07 -3.51 -10.44
N LEU A 268 -7.40 -4.54 -9.95
CA LEU A 268 -7.60 -5.92 -10.39
C LEU A 268 -9.07 -6.35 -10.26
N GLY A 269 -9.71 -6.04 -9.11
CA GLY A 269 -11.12 -6.36 -8.86
C GLY A 269 -12.10 -5.70 -9.84
N THR A 270 -11.76 -4.57 -10.46
CA THR A 270 -12.58 -3.95 -11.51
C THR A 270 -12.54 -4.69 -12.83
N ARG A 271 -11.54 -5.56 -13.07
CA ARG A 271 -11.21 -6.20 -14.35
C ARG A 271 -11.01 -5.21 -15.49
N LYS A 272 -10.55 -3.99 -15.18
CA LYS A 272 -10.15 -2.99 -16.17
C LYS A 272 -8.63 -3.09 -16.42
N PRO A 273 -8.17 -2.82 -17.66
CA PRO A 273 -6.75 -2.75 -17.95
C PRO A 273 -6.02 -1.79 -17.01
N ILE A 274 -4.78 -2.13 -16.61
CA ILE A 274 -3.96 -1.31 -15.72
C ILE A 274 -2.72 -0.84 -16.47
N LEU A 275 -2.45 0.46 -16.46
CA LEU A 275 -1.15 1.03 -16.79
C LEU A 275 -0.41 1.35 -15.48
N CYS A 276 0.61 0.57 -15.18
CA CYS A 276 1.50 0.82 -14.07
C CYS A 276 2.72 1.63 -14.55
N LEU A 277 2.95 2.76 -13.93
CA LEU A 277 4.21 3.48 -14.07
C LEU A 277 5.10 3.10 -12.89
N GLY A 278 6.15 2.32 -13.16
CA GLY A 278 7.02 1.74 -12.15
C GLY A 278 8.16 0.95 -12.78
N ASP A 279 8.87 0.18 -11.97
CA ASP A 279 9.85 -0.77 -12.48
C ASP A 279 9.13 -2.03 -13.01
N PRO A 280 9.25 -2.39 -14.31
CA PRO A 280 8.63 -3.59 -14.86
C PRO A 280 9.09 -4.90 -14.19
N THR A 281 10.28 -4.90 -13.59
CA THR A 281 10.83 -6.03 -12.81
C THR A 281 10.50 -5.94 -11.31
N GLY A 282 9.78 -4.90 -10.90
CA GLY A 282 9.31 -4.72 -9.53
C GLY A 282 8.09 -5.58 -9.24
N GLU A 283 7.76 -5.76 -7.97
CA GLU A 283 6.70 -6.66 -7.54
C GLU A 283 5.32 -6.28 -8.10
N ALA A 284 5.00 -4.99 -8.19
CA ALA A 284 3.75 -4.53 -8.82
C ALA A 284 3.73 -4.86 -10.33
N GLY A 285 4.87 -4.73 -11.02
CA GLY A 285 5.01 -5.13 -12.43
C GLY A 285 4.80 -6.62 -12.64
N GLU A 286 5.39 -7.46 -11.78
CA GLU A 286 5.21 -8.91 -11.84
C GLU A 286 3.76 -9.33 -11.54
N ILE A 287 3.06 -8.67 -10.61
CA ILE A 287 1.63 -8.91 -10.38
C ILE A 287 0.83 -8.64 -11.65
N ILE A 288 1.03 -7.49 -12.30
CA ILE A 288 0.30 -7.12 -13.53
C ILE A 288 0.59 -8.11 -14.66
N LYS A 289 1.83 -8.52 -14.81
CA LYS A 289 2.27 -9.49 -15.82
C LYS A 289 1.67 -10.88 -15.57
N THR A 290 1.78 -11.39 -14.36
CA THR A 290 1.29 -12.74 -14.00
C THR A 290 -0.23 -12.84 -14.03
N THR A 291 -0.93 -11.76 -13.72
CA THR A 291 -2.39 -11.68 -13.83
C THR A 291 -2.87 -11.37 -15.24
N ASN A 292 -1.98 -11.04 -16.17
CA ASN A 292 -2.30 -10.54 -17.51
C ASN A 292 -3.39 -9.45 -17.48
N SER A 293 -3.18 -8.46 -16.58
CA SER A 293 -4.17 -7.39 -16.32
C SER A 293 -3.79 -6.04 -16.91
N GLY A 294 -2.65 -5.92 -17.60
CA GLY A 294 -2.25 -4.63 -18.16
C GLY A 294 -0.77 -4.52 -18.52
N PHE A 295 -0.23 -3.34 -18.36
CA PHE A 295 1.12 -2.94 -18.75
C PHE A 295 1.87 -2.37 -17.56
N CYS A 296 3.17 -2.62 -17.46
CA CYS A 296 4.06 -1.90 -16.56
C CYS A 296 5.19 -1.26 -17.37
N ILE A 297 5.27 0.07 -17.32
CA ILE A 297 6.25 0.88 -18.08
C ILE A 297 7.08 1.69 -17.09
N ALA A 298 8.37 1.81 -17.33
CA ALA A 298 9.24 2.62 -16.50
C ALA A 298 8.82 4.10 -16.50
N HIS A 299 8.88 4.75 -15.34
CA HIS A 299 8.41 6.14 -15.13
C HIS A 299 8.92 7.14 -16.17
N HIS A 300 10.15 6.95 -16.66
CA HIS A 300 10.83 7.87 -17.58
C HIS A 300 10.70 7.48 -19.04
N ASN A 301 10.09 6.34 -19.36
CA ASN A 301 10.00 5.84 -20.74
C ASN A 301 8.80 6.47 -21.47
N GLU A 302 8.94 7.77 -21.79
CA GLU A 302 7.91 8.55 -22.47
C GLU A 302 7.52 7.97 -23.83
N GLU A 303 8.48 7.43 -24.57
CA GLU A 303 8.22 6.91 -25.93
C GLU A 303 7.35 5.64 -25.91
N GLU A 304 7.61 4.72 -24.98
CA GLU A 304 6.79 3.52 -24.83
C GLU A 304 5.36 3.88 -24.38
N ILE A 305 5.24 4.87 -23.48
CA ILE A 305 3.95 5.40 -23.05
C ILE A 305 3.22 6.03 -24.25
N PHE A 306 3.91 6.84 -25.06
CA PHE A 306 3.33 7.47 -26.24
C PHE A 306 2.83 6.45 -27.26
N ILE A 307 3.62 5.40 -27.55
CA ILE A 307 3.23 4.30 -28.43
C ILE A 307 1.98 3.59 -27.91
N LEU A 308 1.92 3.31 -26.59
CA LEU A 308 0.75 2.71 -25.99
C LEU A 308 -0.48 3.60 -26.15
N LEU A 309 -0.39 4.88 -25.77
CA LEU A 309 -1.51 5.82 -25.90
C LEU A 309 -1.99 5.98 -27.35
N SER A 310 -1.06 6.00 -28.32
CA SER A 310 -1.40 6.09 -29.74
C SER A 310 -2.18 4.87 -30.23
N ARG A 311 -1.84 3.67 -29.76
CA ARG A 311 -2.60 2.43 -30.05
C ARG A 311 -4.00 2.47 -29.43
N LEU A 312 -4.09 2.92 -28.18
CA LEU A 312 -5.35 3.02 -27.45
C LEU A 312 -6.30 4.04 -28.10
N SER A 313 -5.77 5.19 -28.56
CA SER A 313 -6.57 6.20 -29.28
C SER A 313 -7.10 5.69 -30.61
N SER A 314 -6.39 4.74 -31.24
CA SER A 314 -6.83 4.07 -32.47
C SER A 314 -7.78 2.89 -32.23
N GLY A 315 -8.24 2.68 -30.96
CA GLY A 315 -9.15 1.59 -30.61
C GLY A 315 -8.52 0.20 -30.54
N VAL A 316 -7.18 0.10 -30.58
CA VAL A 316 -6.46 -1.16 -30.47
C VAL A 316 -6.24 -1.51 -29.01
N LEU A 317 -7.16 -2.30 -28.44
CA LEU A 317 -7.02 -2.84 -27.08
C LEU A 317 -6.37 -4.23 -27.13
N PRO A 318 -5.42 -4.51 -26.23
CA PRO A 318 -4.83 -5.85 -26.12
C PRO A 318 -5.87 -6.82 -25.51
N SER A 319 -5.72 -8.11 -25.86
CA SER A 319 -6.49 -9.17 -25.19
C SER A 319 -5.89 -9.43 -23.82
N LEU A 320 -6.66 -9.19 -22.76
CA LEU A 320 -6.29 -9.43 -21.37
C LEU A 320 -7.15 -10.55 -20.80
N SER A 321 -6.59 -11.37 -19.90
CA SER A 321 -7.28 -12.56 -19.36
C SER A 321 -7.64 -12.46 -17.88
N PHE A 322 -7.05 -11.54 -17.14
CA PHE A 322 -7.33 -11.26 -15.71
C PHE A 322 -7.34 -12.49 -14.81
N GLN A 323 -6.20 -13.17 -14.67
CA GLN A 323 -6.02 -14.28 -13.73
C GLN A 323 -5.82 -13.74 -12.29
N ILE A 324 -6.89 -13.27 -11.66
CA ILE A 324 -6.84 -12.47 -10.44
C ILE A 324 -7.44 -13.13 -9.20
N GLU A 325 -8.05 -14.30 -9.35
CA GLU A 325 -8.81 -14.98 -8.30
C GLU A 325 -7.97 -15.27 -7.04
N GLN A 326 -6.67 -15.46 -7.20
CA GLN A 326 -5.73 -15.64 -6.09
C GLN A 326 -5.67 -14.46 -5.13
N PHE A 327 -6.06 -13.25 -5.58
CA PHE A 327 -6.09 -12.02 -4.78
C PHE A 327 -7.49 -11.70 -4.24
N GLU A 328 -8.45 -12.61 -4.31
CA GLU A 328 -9.70 -12.46 -3.56
C GLU A 328 -9.42 -12.66 -2.06
N ARG A 329 -9.89 -11.75 -1.22
CA ARG A 329 -9.72 -11.81 0.24
C ARG A 329 -10.16 -13.14 0.83
N LYS A 330 -11.18 -13.78 0.23
CA LYS A 330 -11.62 -15.12 0.64
C LYS A 330 -10.51 -16.16 0.46
N ASN A 331 -9.80 -16.15 -0.65
CA ASN A 331 -8.72 -17.07 -0.95
C ASN A 331 -7.49 -16.82 -0.07
N GLU A 332 -7.15 -15.54 0.15
CA GLU A 332 -6.08 -15.14 1.07
C GLU A 332 -6.38 -15.54 2.51
N THR A 333 -7.63 -15.36 2.95
CA THR A 333 -8.09 -15.82 4.26
C THR A 333 -8.01 -17.34 4.37
N GLY A 334 -8.33 -18.08 3.30
CA GLY A 334 -8.16 -19.54 3.23
C GLY A 334 -6.70 -19.95 3.48
N GLN A 335 -5.73 -19.31 2.81
CA GLN A 335 -4.30 -19.55 3.02
C GLN A 335 -3.89 -19.26 4.49
N LEU A 336 -4.42 -18.21 5.08
CA LEU A 336 -4.16 -17.88 6.49
C LEU A 336 -4.74 -18.94 7.44
N CYS A 337 -5.95 -19.43 7.17
CA CYS A 337 -6.56 -20.52 7.93
C CYS A 337 -5.74 -21.80 7.85
N ASP A 338 -5.17 -22.13 6.68
CA ASP A 338 -4.29 -23.30 6.53
C ASP A 338 -3.04 -23.16 7.40
N ILE A 339 -2.45 -21.97 7.48
CA ILE A 339 -1.33 -21.70 8.40
C ILE A 339 -1.76 -21.94 9.85
N PHE A 340 -2.93 -21.44 10.27
CA PHE A 340 -3.43 -21.64 11.63
C PHE A 340 -3.65 -23.11 11.94
N ASN A 341 -4.30 -23.85 11.04
CA ASN A 341 -4.56 -25.27 11.19
C ASN A 341 -3.27 -26.10 11.33
N THR A 342 -2.19 -25.73 10.62
CA THR A 342 -0.90 -26.42 10.77
C THR A 342 -0.27 -26.24 12.15
N LEU A 343 -0.62 -25.18 12.88
CA LEU A 343 -0.09 -24.89 14.22
C LEU A 343 -0.94 -25.49 15.32
N VAL A 344 -2.27 -25.47 15.18
CA VAL A 344 -3.23 -25.96 16.19
C VAL A 344 -3.37 -27.48 16.15
N ASN A 345 -3.40 -28.07 14.93
CA ASN A 345 -3.63 -29.50 14.75
C ASN A 345 -2.35 -30.38 14.87
N LYS A 346 -1.19 -29.82 15.17
CA LYS A 346 0.00 -30.63 15.48
C LYS A 346 -0.13 -31.17 16.90
N PRO A 347 -0.10 -32.50 17.11
CA PRO A 347 0.07 -33.06 18.46
C PRO A 347 1.35 -32.47 19.06
N SER A 348 1.23 -31.93 20.27
CA SER A 348 2.29 -31.36 21.11
C SER A 348 3.37 -32.38 21.44
#